data_021e2aec174cdc22aae1c48af413f964
#
_entry.id   021e2aec174cdc22aae1c48af413f964
#
_cell.length_a   1.000
_cell.length_b   1.000
_cell.length_c   1.000
_cell.angle_alpha   90.00
_cell.angle_beta   90.00
_cell.angle_gamma   90.00
#
_symmetry.space_group_name_H-M   'P 1'
#
loop_
_entity.id
_entity.type
_entity.pdbx_description
1 polymer ?
#
loop_
_entity_poly.entity_id
_entity_poly.type
_entity_poly.pdbx_seq_one_letter_code
_entity_poly.pdbx_strand_id
1 'polypeptide(L)'
;MVALGIRSEIDTYSNMGRETHLIPVTWEKEPFKWKYDNIEKEWSDLPDRERFEKLRRVNYEWPVCSPLTGRVERSFPLPFPASPQANKQSFRDNFDSETLNLEWNFRRVPKEGTYLINNKDGYLRLFPSKNVIENRKSCSLLGIRQIETDFEFSVKMLYNPSIPEVQAGVSLFQK
;
A
#
# COMPACT_ATOMS: atom_id res chain seq x y z
N MET A 1 2.04 -17.07 -2.80
CA MET A 1 0.95 -16.19 -3.30
C MET A 1 1.15 -14.77 -2.77
N VAL A 2 0.82 -13.78 -3.55
CA VAL A 2 0.80 -12.39 -3.12
C VAL A 2 -0.64 -11.99 -2.85
N ALA A 3 -0.90 -11.47 -1.67
CA ALA A 3 -2.23 -11.04 -1.26
C ALA A 3 -2.18 -9.61 -0.70
N LEU A 4 -3.27 -8.89 -0.84
CA LEU A 4 -3.45 -7.58 -0.24
C LEU A 4 -4.17 -7.76 1.11
N GLY A 5 -3.57 -7.25 2.16
CA GLY A 5 -4.13 -7.34 3.51
C GLY A 5 -4.01 -6.04 4.28
N ILE A 6 -4.61 -6.01 5.43
CA ILE A 6 -4.49 -4.92 6.41
C ILE A 6 -4.01 -5.53 7.71
N ARG A 7 -2.92 -5.01 8.23
CA ARG A 7 -2.44 -5.35 9.56
C ARG A 7 -3.06 -4.36 10.55
N SER A 8 -4.05 -4.82 11.31
CA SER A 8 -4.63 -3.97 12.33
C SER A 8 -3.80 -4.05 13.61
N GLU A 9 -3.49 -2.91 14.19
CA GLU A 9 -2.73 -2.81 15.42
C GLU A 9 -3.62 -2.66 16.64
N ILE A 10 -4.69 -1.89 16.53
CA ILE A 10 -5.67 -1.67 17.61
C ILE A 10 -7.06 -1.61 16.97
N ASP A 11 -7.99 -2.43 17.45
CA ASP A 11 -9.43 -2.38 17.13
C ASP A 11 -9.78 -2.14 15.64
N THR A 12 -9.12 -2.86 14.73
CA THR A 12 -9.34 -2.74 13.28
C THR A 12 -8.70 -1.52 12.58
N TYR A 13 -8.05 -0.64 13.31
CA TYR A 13 -7.31 0.47 12.70
C TYR A 13 -5.90 0.07 12.29
N SER A 14 -5.45 0.54 11.15
CA SER A 14 -4.09 0.37 10.65
C SER A 14 -3.55 1.69 10.14
N ASN A 15 -2.42 2.13 10.70
CA ASN A 15 -1.74 3.34 10.23
C ASN A 15 -0.99 3.12 8.90
N MET A 16 -0.69 1.88 8.55
CA MET A 16 -0.02 1.52 7.30
C MET A 16 -0.99 1.34 6.12
N GLY A 17 -2.30 1.21 6.39
CA GLY A 17 -3.30 0.95 5.37
C GLY A 17 -3.20 -0.47 4.81
N ARG A 18 -3.32 -0.61 3.48
CA ARG A 18 -3.22 -1.91 2.81
C ARG A 18 -1.79 -2.24 2.48
N GLU A 19 -1.38 -3.44 2.84
CA GLU A 19 -0.03 -3.96 2.63
C GLU A 19 -0.07 -5.20 1.73
N THR A 20 1.04 -5.44 1.06
CA THR A 20 1.23 -6.64 0.25
C THR A 20 1.85 -7.73 1.11
N HIS A 21 1.17 -8.87 1.20
CA HIS A 21 1.62 -10.03 1.96
C HIS A 21 2.09 -11.13 1.03
N LEU A 22 3.21 -11.75 1.37
CA LEU A 22 3.68 -12.98 0.73
C LEU A 22 3.23 -14.16 1.59
N ILE A 23 2.41 -15.04 1.01
CA ILE A 23 1.79 -16.15 1.71
C ILE A 23 2.28 -17.46 1.12
N PRO A 24 2.70 -18.45 1.94
CA PRO A 24 3.07 -19.77 1.45
C PRO A 24 1.87 -20.47 0.81
N VAL A 25 2.13 -21.22 -0.24
CA VAL A 25 1.11 -21.93 -1.01
C VAL A 25 1.63 -23.31 -1.33
N THR A 26 0.78 -24.32 -1.13
CA THR A 26 0.94 -25.66 -1.71
C THR A 26 -0.08 -25.87 -2.80
N TRP A 27 0.24 -26.70 -3.77
CA TRP A 27 -0.68 -27.12 -4.81
C TRP A 27 -1.19 -28.51 -4.47
N GLU A 28 -2.51 -28.65 -4.33
CA GLU A 28 -3.14 -29.91 -3.98
C GLU A 28 -3.94 -30.44 -5.17
N LYS A 29 -3.77 -31.76 -5.41
CA LYS A 29 -4.46 -32.48 -6.51
C LYS A 29 -5.81 -33.07 -6.10
N GLU A 30 -6.13 -33.04 -4.82
CA GLU A 30 -7.38 -33.59 -4.35
C GLU A 30 -8.58 -32.82 -4.87
N PRO A 31 -9.68 -33.54 -5.23
CA PRO A 31 -10.91 -32.88 -5.63
C PRO A 31 -11.39 -31.99 -4.48
N PHE A 32 -11.66 -30.77 -4.80
CA PHE A 32 -12.14 -29.76 -3.88
C PHE A 32 -13.39 -30.28 -3.16
N LYS A 33 -13.27 -30.74 -1.93
CA LYS A 33 -14.41 -31.04 -1.06
C LYS A 33 -14.90 -29.74 -0.48
N TRP A 34 -15.93 -29.17 -1.08
CA TRP A 34 -16.66 -28.08 -0.46
C TRP A 34 -17.23 -28.57 0.86
N LYS A 35 -16.69 -28.16 1.98
CA LYS A 35 -17.23 -28.41 3.32
C LYS A 35 -18.50 -27.58 3.61
N TYR A 36 -19.23 -27.24 2.60
CA TYR A 36 -20.48 -26.50 2.78
C TYR A 36 -21.65 -27.42 2.50
N ASP A 37 -21.97 -28.27 3.46
CA ASP A 37 -23.16 -29.13 3.43
C ASP A 37 -24.48 -28.37 3.21
N ASN A 38 -24.46 -27.05 3.48
CA ASN A 38 -25.62 -26.19 3.27
C ASN A 38 -25.74 -25.62 1.86
N ILE A 39 -24.65 -25.52 1.09
CA ILE A 39 -24.68 -24.99 -0.28
C ILE A 39 -25.22 -26.04 -1.26
N GLU A 40 -25.07 -27.33 -0.99
CA GLU A 40 -25.66 -28.35 -1.84
C GLU A 40 -27.20 -28.26 -1.91
N LYS A 41 -27.83 -27.76 -0.87
CA LYS A 41 -29.28 -27.57 -0.81
C LYS A 41 -29.77 -26.33 -1.59
N GLU A 42 -28.99 -25.25 -1.55
CA GLU A 42 -29.35 -24.00 -2.26
C GLU A 42 -29.03 -24.07 -3.76
N TRP A 43 -28.08 -24.91 -4.17
CA TRP A 43 -27.64 -25.00 -5.56
C TRP A 43 -28.22 -26.20 -6.31
N SER A 44 -29.06 -27.02 -5.64
CA SER A 44 -29.73 -28.15 -6.26
C SER A 44 -30.65 -27.76 -7.39
N ASP A 45 -31.19 -26.54 -7.36
CA ASP A 45 -32.18 -26.02 -8.30
C ASP A 45 -31.61 -25.07 -9.37
N LEU A 46 -30.27 -24.92 -9.43
CA LEU A 46 -29.64 -24.01 -10.39
C LEU A 46 -29.40 -24.70 -11.76
N PRO A 47 -29.66 -23.99 -12.88
CA PRO A 47 -29.42 -24.50 -14.23
C PRO A 47 -28.01 -24.94 -14.53
N ASP A 48 -27.01 -24.43 -13.75
CA ASP A 48 -25.60 -24.72 -13.91
C ASP A 48 -25.09 -25.94 -13.11
N ARG A 49 -25.98 -26.73 -12.52
CA ARG A 49 -25.62 -27.92 -11.72
C ARG A 49 -24.75 -28.88 -12.51
N GLU A 50 -25.08 -29.16 -13.77
CA GLU A 50 -24.25 -30.03 -14.61
C GLU A 50 -22.86 -29.48 -14.89
N ARG A 51 -22.76 -28.17 -15.06
CA ARG A 51 -21.47 -27.51 -15.27
C ARG A 51 -20.61 -27.58 -14.02
N PHE A 52 -21.22 -27.39 -12.86
CA PHE A 52 -20.55 -27.47 -11.56
C PHE A 52 -20.11 -28.91 -11.24
N GLU A 53 -20.93 -29.90 -11.54
CA GLU A 53 -20.57 -31.32 -11.39
C GLU A 53 -19.45 -31.74 -12.33
N LYS A 54 -19.42 -31.22 -13.55
CA LYS A 54 -18.31 -31.42 -14.48
C LYS A 54 -17.03 -30.78 -13.97
N LEU A 55 -17.09 -29.58 -13.43
CA LEU A 55 -15.93 -28.90 -12.80
C LEU A 55 -15.44 -29.65 -11.57
N ARG A 56 -16.33 -30.24 -10.78
CA ARG A 56 -16.00 -31.07 -9.61
C ARG A 56 -15.28 -32.37 -9.98
N ARG A 57 -15.43 -32.87 -11.19
CA ARG A 57 -14.78 -34.10 -11.68
C ARG A 57 -13.42 -33.85 -12.33
N VAL A 58 -13.08 -32.63 -12.60
CA VAL A 58 -11.76 -32.31 -13.17
C VAL A 58 -10.74 -32.19 -12.05
N ASN A 59 -9.71 -33.02 -12.10
CA ASN A 59 -8.59 -32.97 -11.19
C ASN A 59 -7.74 -31.72 -11.48
N TYR A 60 -8.14 -30.60 -10.92
CA TYR A 60 -7.31 -29.40 -10.92
C TYR A 60 -6.35 -29.42 -9.73
N GLU A 61 -5.16 -28.90 -9.95
CA GLU A 61 -4.30 -28.50 -8.84
C GLU A 61 -4.81 -27.17 -8.30
N TRP A 62 -5.13 -27.13 -7.02
CA TRP A 62 -5.62 -25.92 -6.34
C TRP A 62 -4.55 -25.34 -5.44
N PRO A 63 -4.36 -24.02 -5.44
CA PRO A 63 -3.49 -23.37 -4.50
C PRO A 63 -4.13 -23.33 -3.12
N VAL A 64 -3.53 -24.00 -2.16
CA VAL A 64 -3.92 -23.95 -0.74
C VAL A 64 -3.00 -22.96 -0.04
N CYS A 65 -3.58 -21.86 0.44
CA CYS A 65 -2.86 -20.81 1.14
C CYS A 65 -2.68 -21.15 2.61
N SER A 66 -1.50 -20.89 3.14
CA SER A 66 -1.16 -21.19 4.53
C SER A 66 -1.51 -22.62 4.93
N PRO A 67 -0.95 -23.65 4.24
CA PRO A 67 -1.42 -25.04 4.34
C PRO A 67 -1.33 -25.63 5.74
N LEU A 68 -0.45 -25.10 6.59
CA LEU A 68 -0.26 -25.57 7.96
C LEU A 68 -1.33 -25.07 8.92
N THR A 69 -1.79 -23.84 8.75
CA THR A 69 -2.67 -23.17 9.72
C THR A 69 -4.04 -22.80 9.16
N GLY A 70 -4.17 -22.74 7.84
CA GLY A 70 -5.37 -22.25 7.15
C GLY A 70 -5.66 -20.76 7.40
N ARG A 71 -4.71 -20.03 7.97
CA ARG A 71 -4.84 -18.61 8.30
C ARG A 71 -3.63 -17.82 7.84
N VAL A 72 -3.82 -16.55 7.56
CA VAL A 72 -2.70 -15.62 7.34
C VAL A 72 -2.09 -15.28 8.70
N GLU A 73 -0.84 -15.69 8.89
CA GLU A 73 -0.08 -15.44 10.10
C GLU A 73 0.62 -14.07 10.02
N ARG A 74 1.04 -13.55 11.17
CA ARG A 74 1.81 -12.29 11.23
C ARG A 74 3.17 -12.38 10.54
N SER A 75 3.74 -13.58 10.50
CA SER A 75 5.02 -13.86 9.84
C SER A 75 5.04 -15.27 9.32
N PHE A 76 5.76 -15.46 8.22
CA PHE A 76 6.04 -16.77 7.64
C PHE A 76 7.55 -16.92 7.45
N PRO A 77 8.08 -18.15 7.45
CA PRO A 77 9.45 -18.40 7.04
C PRO A 77 9.69 -17.82 5.65
N LEU A 78 10.84 -17.19 5.45
CA LEU A 78 11.22 -16.69 4.13
C LEU A 78 11.38 -17.88 3.16
N PRO A 79 10.84 -17.78 1.94
CA PRO A 79 10.98 -18.82 0.92
C PRO A 79 12.41 -18.89 0.34
N PHE A 80 13.22 -17.88 0.60
CA PHE A 80 14.59 -17.75 0.13
C PHE A 80 15.53 -17.50 1.32
N PRO A 81 16.81 -17.81 1.18
CA PRO A 81 17.80 -17.42 2.17
C PRO A 81 17.70 -15.92 2.46
N ALA A 82 17.74 -15.55 3.73
CA ALA A 82 17.71 -14.15 4.12
C ALA A 82 18.89 -13.44 3.45
N SER A 83 18.63 -12.43 2.66
CA SER A 83 19.65 -11.45 2.29
C SER A 83 20.15 -10.76 3.56
N PRO A 84 21.44 -10.38 3.62
CA PRO A 84 21.90 -9.51 4.69
C PRO A 84 20.90 -8.35 4.81
N GLN A 85 20.38 -8.10 6.00
CA GLN A 85 19.42 -7.01 6.21
C GLN A 85 20.07 -5.74 5.65
N ALA A 86 19.45 -5.18 4.63
CA ALA A 86 19.78 -3.84 4.23
C ALA A 86 19.58 -2.95 5.47
N ASN A 87 20.66 -2.29 5.92
CA ASN A 87 20.53 -1.34 6.99
C ASN A 87 19.39 -0.40 6.66
N LYS A 88 18.50 -0.17 7.63
CA LYS A 88 17.45 0.85 7.49
C LYS A 88 18.11 2.16 7.14
N GLN A 89 18.10 2.51 5.87
CA GLN A 89 18.63 3.79 5.43
C GLN A 89 17.54 4.84 5.66
N SER A 90 17.89 5.85 6.44
CA SER A 90 17.05 7.04 6.52
C SER A 90 17.04 7.71 5.15
N PHE A 91 15.86 8.04 4.65
CA PHE A 91 15.74 8.85 3.45
C PHE A 91 16.10 10.30 3.78
N ARG A 92 16.96 10.89 2.96
CA ARG A 92 17.31 12.31 3.03
C ARG A 92 17.39 12.87 1.63
N ASP A 93 16.79 14.02 1.42
CA ASP A 93 16.88 14.75 0.17
C ASP A 93 17.26 16.22 0.46
N ASN A 94 18.32 16.66 -0.15
CA ASN A 94 18.80 18.04 -0.07
C ASN A 94 18.35 18.86 -1.29
N PHE A 95 17.58 18.26 -2.22
CA PHE A 95 17.12 18.88 -3.46
C PHE A 95 18.22 19.49 -4.33
N ASP A 96 19.38 18.83 -4.34
CA ASP A 96 20.57 19.21 -5.11
C ASP A 96 20.59 18.60 -6.53
N SER A 97 19.61 17.79 -6.85
CA SER A 97 19.40 17.20 -8.17
C SER A 97 18.48 18.04 -9.05
N GLU A 98 18.57 17.89 -10.36
CA GLU A 98 17.69 18.57 -11.32
C GLU A 98 16.26 18.02 -11.31
N THR A 99 16.07 16.80 -10.81
CA THR A 99 14.78 16.12 -10.75
C THR A 99 14.48 15.66 -9.34
N LEU A 100 13.20 15.54 -9.01
CA LEU A 100 12.77 14.96 -7.74
C LEU A 100 13.19 13.49 -7.66
N ASN A 101 13.62 13.09 -6.46
CA ASN A 101 13.83 11.69 -6.15
C ASN A 101 12.51 10.92 -6.30
N LEU A 102 12.59 9.66 -6.77
CA LEU A 102 11.43 8.82 -7.03
C LEU A 102 10.62 8.44 -5.77
N GLU A 103 11.20 8.62 -4.58
CA GLU A 103 10.48 8.43 -3.31
C GLU A 103 9.42 9.51 -3.06
N TRP A 104 9.53 10.68 -3.71
CA TRP A 104 8.57 11.74 -3.58
C TRP A 104 7.30 11.47 -4.38
N ASN A 105 6.18 11.70 -3.73
CA ASN A 105 4.86 11.50 -4.31
C ASN A 105 3.99 12.74 -4.15
N PHE A 106 3.32 13.13 -5.21
CA PHE A 106 2.24 14.11 -5.14
C PHE A 106 0.92 13.40 -4.87
N ARG A 107 0.05 14.02 -4.13
CA ARG A 107 -1.29 13.48 -3.88
C ARG A 107 -2.07 13.20 -5.18
N ARG A 108 -1.86 14.00 -6.21
CA ARG A 108 -2.37 13.84 -7.57
C ARG A 108 -1.32 14.35 -8.52
N VAL A 109 -1.55 14.18 -9.82
CA VAL A 109 -0.65 14.75 -10.83
C VAL A 109 -0.53 16.27 -10.59
N PRO A 110 0.67 16.77 -10.31
CA PRO A 110 0.89 18.19 -10.09
C PRO A 110 0.63 18.95 -11.38
N LYS A 111 0.03 20.13 -11.27
CA LYS A 111 -0.08 21.04 -12.39
C LYS A 111 1.27 21.70 -12.63
N GLU A 112 1.48 22.17 -13.84
CA GLU A 112 2.62 23.03 -14.15
C GLU A 112 2.67 24.22 -13.18
N GLY A 113 3.86 24.55 -12.68
CA GLY A 113 4.03 25.61 -11.69
C GLY A 113 3.65 25.26 -10.25
N THR A 114 3.33 23.98 -9.95
CA THR A 114 3.07 23.59 -8.55
C THR A 114 4.34 23.60 -7.70
N TYR A 115 5.48 23.30 -8.29
CA TYR A 115 6.76 23.30 -7.61
C TYR A 115 7.91 23.72 -8.53
N LEU A 116 9.03 24.07 -7.92
CA LEU A 116 10.29 24.35 -8.59
C LEU A 116 11.43 23.80 -7.77
N ILE A 117 12.32 23.04 -8.42
CA ILE A 117 13.55 22.60 -7.81
C ILE A 117 14.61 23.67 -8.05
N ASN A 118 15.24 24.15 -6.98
CA ASN A 118 16.41 24.99 -7.07
C ASN A 118 17.62 24.22 -6.58
N ASN A 119 18.20 23.40 -7.47
CA ASN A 119 19.31 22.52 -7.17
C ASN A 119 20.59 23.27 -6.79
N LYS A 120 20.75 24.51 -7.21
CA LYS A 120 21.93 25.32 -6.86
C LYS A 120 21.92 25.71 -5.39
N ASP A 121 20.75 26.02 -4.85
CA ASP A 121 20.57 26.44 -3.46
C ASP A 121 20.11 25.29 -2.56
N GLY A 122 19.89 24.11 -3.12
CA GLY A 122 19.54 22.91 -2.38
C GLY A 122 18.19 22.99 -1.68
N TYR A 123 17.14 23.44 -2.38
CA TYR A 123 15.76 23.42 -1.86
C TYR A 123 14.70 23.24 -2.93
N LEU A 124 13.56 22.75 -2.49
CA LEU A 124 12.35 22.69 -3.26
C LEU A 124 11.42 23.84 -2.87
N ARG A 125 10.90 24.56 -3.83
CA ARG A 125 9.85 25.56 -3.65
C ARG A 125 8.50 24.95 -4.01
N LEU A 126 7.56 24.97 -3.08
CA LEU A 126 6.15 24.65 -3.32
C LEU A 126 5.37 25.94 -3.44
N PHE A 127 4.58 26.07 -4.49
CA PHE A 127 3.70 27.22 -4.68
C PHE A 127 2.34 26.92 -4.06
N PRO A 128 1.74 27.84 -3.32
CA PRO A 128 0.47 27.61 -2.64
C PRO A 128 -0.66 27.35 -3.66
N SER A 129 -1.60 26.52 -3.27
CA SER A 129 -2.81 26.25 -4.04
C SER A 129 -4.04 26.72 -3.28
N LYS A 130 -5.13 27.02 -4.02
CA LYS A 130 -6.43 27.32 -3.42
C LYS A 130 -7.11 26.11 -2.78
N ASN A 131 -6.59 24.91 -3.06
CA ASN A 131 -7.14 23.66 -2.53
C ASN A 131 -6.39 23.25 -1.28
N VAL A 132 -7.14 22.82 -0.29
CA VAL A 132 -6.63 22.30 0.98
C VAL A 132 -6.56 20.78 0.96
N ILE A 133 -5.90 20.18 1.95
CA ILE A 133 -5.67 18.73 2.03
C ILE A 133 -7.00 17.95 2.10
N GLU A 134 -8.02 18.49 2.78
CA GLU A 134 -9.33 17.88 2.93
C GLU A 134 -10.08 17.74 1.60
N ASN A 135 -9.80 18.63 0.67
CA ASN A 135 -10.38 18.55 -0.67
C ASN A 135 -9.80 17.36 -1.45
N ARG A 136 -10.63 16.66 -2.20
CA ARG A 136 -10.18 15.57 -3.10
C ARG A 136 -9.50 16.11 -4.38
N LYS A 137 -9.17 17.37 -4.44
CA LYS A 137 -8.54 18.05 -5.57
C LYS A 137 -7.01 18.05 -5.43
N SER A 138 -6.31 18.39 -6.52
CA SER A 138 -4.88 18.61 -6.48
C SER A 138 -4.54 19.80 -5.57
N CYS A 139 -3.64 19.62 -4.64
CA CYS A 139 -3.09 20.65 -3.76
C CYS A 139 -1.56 20.55 -3.75
N SER A 140 -0.90 21.56 -3.23
CA SER A 140 0.57 21.59 -3.13
C SER A 140 1.05 20.73 -1.98
N LEU A 141 0.85 19.42 -2.11
CA LEU A 141 1.26 18.40 -1.16
C LEU A 141 2.27 17.46 -1.82
N LEU A 142 3.47 17.45 -1.27
CA LEU A 142 4.53 16.52 -1.60
C LEU A 142 4.81 15.67 -0.38
N GLY A 143 4.87 14.38 -0.52
CA GLY A 143 5.03 13.45 0.59
C GLY A 143 5.83 12.22 0.24
N ILE A 144 6.28 11.55 1.27
CA ILE A 144 6.92 10.24 1.21
C ILE A 144 5.96 9.23 1.80
N ARG A 145 5.90 8.04 1.22
CA ARG A 145 5.09 6.97 1.77
C ARG A 145 5.68 6.50 3.10
N GLN A 146 4.86 6.44 4.12
CA GLN A 146 5.21 5.77 5.37
C GLN A 146 5.38 4.28 5.12
N ILE A 147 6.51 3.71 5.52
CA ILE A 147 6.85 2.29 5.38
C ILE A 147 7.08 1.59 6.72
N GLU A 148 7.16 2.34 7.81
CA GLU A 148 7.36 1.84 9.16
C GLU A 148 6.26 2.36 10.08
N THR A 149 5.96 1.58 11.12
CA THR A 149 4.99 1.97 12.15
C THR A 149 5.48 3.19 12.93
N ASP A 150 6.78 3.15 13.29
CA ASP A 150 7.46 4.21 14.04
C ASP A 150 8.43 4.92 13.10
N PHE A 151 8.33 6.23 13.00
CA PHE A 151 9.18 7.02 12.14
C PHE A 151 9.38 8.43 12.69
N GLU A 152 10.44 9.06 12.27
CA GLU A 152 10.70 10.47 12.47
C GLU A 152 10.78 11.16 11.11
N PHE A 153 10.12 12.28 10.96
CA PHE A 153 10.15 13.11 9.78
C PHE A 153 10.47 14.55 10.14
N SER A 154 11.53 15.09 9.57
CA SER A 154 11.94 16.47 9.78
C SER A 154 12.13 17.19 8.45
N VAL A 155 11.78 18.47 8.42
CA VAL A 155 11.98 19.32 7.26
C VAL A 155 12.44 20.72 7.70
N LYS A 156 13.42 21.27 7.00
CA LYS A 156 13.77 22.66 7.13
C LYS A 156 12.95 23.47 6.15
N MET A 157 12.16 24.39 6.63
CA MET A 157 11.24 25.19 5.82
C MET A 157 11.55 26.67 5.93
N LEU A 158 11.61 27.36 4.80
CA LEU A 158 11.56 28.81 4.72
C LEU A 158 10.13 29.21 4.39
N TYR A 159 9.51 29.95 5.30
CA TYR A 159 8.12 30.35 5.19
C TYR A 159 8.00 31.85 5.41
N ASN A 160 7.67 32.56 4.36
CA ASN A 160 7.47 34.01 4.40
C ASN A 160 6.29 34.38 3.48
N PRO A 161 5.05 34.19 3.93
CA PRO A 161 3.88 34.46 3.11
C PRO A 161 3.63 35.97 3.04
N SER A 162 3.24 36.43 1.85
CA SER A 162 2.77 37.81 1.64
C SER A 162 1.29 37.98 1.96
N ILE A 163 0.56 36.89 2.14
CA ILE A 163 -0.89 36.85 2.37
C ILE A 163 -1.14 36.05 3.66
N PRO A 164 -1.87 36.56 4.64
CA PRO A 164 -2.07 35.93 5.94
C PRO A 164 -2.75 34.54 5.88
N GLU A 165 -3.58 34.32 4.86
CA GLU A 165 -4.35 33.09 4.70
C GLU A 165 -3.52 31.92 4.17
N VAL A 166 -2.30 32.14 3.69
CA VAL A 166 -1.42 31.08 3.22
C VAL A 166 -0.90 30.29 4.41
N GLN A 167 -1.03 28.98 4.34
CA GLN A 167 -0.53 28.04 5.36
C GLN A 167 0.46 27.06 4.73
N ALA A 168 1.49 26.72 5.48
CA ALA A 168 2.44 25.67 5.10
C ALA A 168 2.91 24.92 6.34
N GLY A 169 3.28 23.67 6.18
CA GLY A 169 3.74 22.84 7.29
C GLY A 169 3.90 21.38 6.90
N VAL A 170 4.02 20.55 7.91
CA VAL A 170 4.08 19.10 7.80
C VAL A 170 2.73 18.50 8.21
N SER A 171 2.28 17.51 7.49
CA SER A 171 1.03 16.80 7.78
C SER A 171 1.20 15.30 7.61
N LEU A 172 0.59 14.52 8.48
CA LEU A 172 0.33 13.11 8.25
C LEU A 172 -1.01 13.00 7.51
N PHE A 173 -0.98 12.29 6.40
CA PHE A 173 -2.16 12.13 5.57
C PHE A 173 -2.44 10.66 5.33
N GLN A 174 -3.61 10.22 5.76
CA GLN A 174 -4.16 8.90 5.45
C GLN A 174 -5.52 9.08 4.78
N LYS A 175 -5.75 8.28 3.74
CA LYS A 175 -7.02 8.27 3.02
C LYS A 175 -7.67 6.90 3.14
#